data_2f2acfbf3698f37184be83c441f05332
#
_entry.id   2f2acfbf3698f37184be83c441f05332
#
_cell.length_a   1.000
_cell.length_b   1.000
_cell.length_c   1.000
_cell.angle_alpha   90.00
_cell.angle_beta   90.00
_cell.angle_gamma   90.00
#
_symmetry.space_group_name_H-M   'P 1'
#
loop_
_entity.id
_entity.type
_entity.pdbx_description
1 polymer ?
#
loop_
_entity_poly.entity_id
_entity_poly.type
_entity_poly.pdbx_seq_one_letter_code
_entity_poly.pdbx_strand_id
1 'polypeptide(L)'
;ALARRFRARLKVAHVIPHVFPSGESDYFAAPWLMTAETRQRVEEEMKRFLAPVREARLDHQTEISEGDPWRQIVSLAEDMPADLVVMGTHGRGGLEHLFLGSVAEKLIRRLPCPVLTVCREEGRTWEAPGLINRIVCATDFSETSGEALQMALDFASESAAQVTLLNVIESTPDFGDPTYIALPYMGPLRQDLESAARERL
;
A
#
# COMPACT_ATOMS: atom_id res chain seq x y z
N ALA A 1 12.04 -3.36 -10.41
CA ALA A 1 12.80 -4.33 -9.59
C ALA A 1 11.99 -5.60 -9.35
N LEU A 2 10.88 -5.54 -8.58
CA LEU A 2 10.05 -6.71 -8.24
C LEU A 2 9.57 -7.49 -9.47
N ALA A 3 8.93 -6.83 -10.43
CA ALA A 3 8.42 -7.49 -11.65
C ALA A 3 9.48 -8.30 -12.40
N ARG A 4 10.74 -7.80 -12.44
CA ARG A 4 11.86 -8.53 -13.04
C ARG A 4 12.25 -9.75 -12.19
N ARG A 5 12.28 -9.60 -10.88
CA ARG A 5 12.68 -10.64 -9.94
C ARG A 5 11.71 -11.82 -9.97
N PHE A 6 10.42 -11.51 -9.91
CA PHE A 6 9.36 -12.51 -9.91
C PHE A 6 8.87 -12.90 -11.31
N ARG A 7 9.50 -12.38 -12.39
CA ARG A 7 9.06 -12.58 -13.78
C ARG A 7 7.56 -12.26 -13.95
N ALA A 8 7.08 -11.27 -13.21
CA ALA A 8 5.67 -10.90 -13.19
C ALA A 8 5.29 -10.11 -14.45
N ARG A 9 4.06 -10.31 -14.92
CA ARG A 9 3.44 -9.41 -15.91
C ARG A 9 3.04 -8.13 -15.18
N LEU A 10 3.32 -7.00 -15.79
CA LEU A 10 3.02 -5.70 -15.20
C LEU A 10 1.82 -5.08 -15.91
N LYS A 11 0.79 -4.71 -15.15
CA LYS A 11 -0.29 -3.85 -15.65
C LYS A 11 -0.21 -2.50 -14.94
N VAL A 12 -0.17 -1.42 -15.72
CA VAL A 12 -0.10 -0.06 -15.18
C VAL A 12 -1.41 0.63 -15.50
N ALA A 13 -2.16 0.97 -14.47
CA ALA A 13 -3.46 1.60 -14.57
C ALA A 13 -3.41 3.07 -14.13
N HIS A 14 -4.13 3.91 -14.84
CA HIS A 14 -4.44 5.28 -14.45
C HIS A 14 -5.94 5.49 -14.52
N VAL A 15 -6.52 6.00 -13.45
CA VAL A 15 -7.95 6.31 -13.40
C VAL A 15 -8.12 7.81 -13.36
N ILE A 16 -8.87 8.35 -14.32
CA ILE A 16 -9.26 9.75 -14.38
C ILE A 16 -10.52 9.89 -13.51
N PRO A 17 -10.44 10.60 -12.38
CA PRO A 17 -11.58 10.73 -11.50
C PRO A 17 -12.67 11.61 -12.14
N HIS A 18 -13.93 11.24 -11.97
CA HIS A 18 -15.04 12.15 -12.24
C HIS A 18 -15.04 13.23 -11.16
N VAL A 19 -14.73 14.45 -11.56
CA VAL A 19 -14.85 15.61 -10.66
C VAL A 19 -16.29 16.11 -10.75
N PHE A 20 -17.07 15.86 -9.71
CA PHE A 20 -18.38 16.52 -9.59
C PHE A 20 -18.14 17.89 -8.96
N PRO A 21 -18.62 18.97 -9.59
CA PRO A 21 -18.55 20.29 -8.98
C PRO A 21 -19.37 20.27 -7.67
N SER A 22 -18.73 20.64 -6.58
CA SER A 22 -19.35 20.69 -5.25
C SER A 22 -19.98 22.06 -4.95
N GLY A 23 -20.81 22.59 -5.88
CA GLY A 23 -21.48 23.88 -5.69
C GLY A 23 -22.79 23.97 -6.47
N GLU A 24 -23.82 24.54 -5.84
CA GLU A 24 -25.16 24.74 -6.42
C GLU A 24 -25.15 25.65 -7.67
N SER A 25 -24.02 26.31 -7.98
CA SER A 25 -23.90 27.29 -9.07
C SER A 25 -23.55 26.66 -10.43
N ASP A 26 -23.18 25.39 -10.48
CA ASP A 26 -22.60 24.79 -11.68
C ASP A 26 -23.50 23.75 -12.36
N TYR A 27 -24.80 23.79 -12.09
CA TYR A 27 -25.79 22.89 -12.74
C TYR A 27 -25.83 22.98 -14.27
N PHE A 28 -25.17 23.97 -14.87
CA PHE A 28 -25.06 24.14 -16.32
C PHE A 28 -23.67 23.87 -16.89
N ALA A 29 -22.70 23.47 -16.06
CA ALA A 29 -21.45 23.00 -16.56
C ALA A 29 -21.68 21.66 -17.29
N ALA A 30 -21.36 21.64 -18.58
CA ALA A 30 -21.48 20.47 -19.44
C ALA A 30 -20.91 19.22 -18.76
N PRO A 31 -21.49 18.03 -19.03
CA PRO A 31 -20.96 16.80 -18.48
C PRO A 31 -19.46 16.78 -18.72
N TRP A 32 -18.66 16.57 -17.67
CA TRP A 32 -17.21 16.47 -17.73
C TRP A 32 -16.84 15.18 -18.49
N LEU A 33 -17.22 15.19 -19.77
CA LEU A 33 -16.78 14.20 -20.72
C LEU A 33 -15.26 14.37 -20.85
N MET A 34 -14.56 13.28 -20.71
CA MET A 34 -13.14 13.26 -21.04
C MET A 34 -12.96 13.81 -22.43
N THR A 35 -12.42 15.02 -22.54
CA THR A 35 -12.12 15.58 -23.85
C THR A 35 -10.99 14.78 -24.49
N ALA A 36 -10.99 14.71 -25.81
CA ALA A 36 -9.90 14.06 -26.55
C ALA A 36 -8.52 14.63 -26.13
N GLU A 37 -8.45 15.93 -25.84
CA GLU A 37 -7.25 16.60 -25.37
C GLU A 37 -6.79 16.12 -23.98
N THR A 38 -7.73 15.94 -23.05
CA THR A 38 -7.41 15.41 -21.71
C THR A 38 -6.90 13.99 -21.82
N ARG A 39 -7.52 13.15 -22.63
CA ARG A 39 -7.10 11.78 -22.89
C ARG A 39 -5.70 11.73 -23.47
N GLN A 40 -5.45 12.52 -24.51
CA GLN A 40 -4.13 12.60 -25.15
C GLN A 40 -3.05 13.02 -24.16
N ARG A 41 -3.31 14.02 -23.32
CA ARG A 41 -2.37 14.46 -22.28
C ARG A 41 -2.06 13.36 -21.29
N VAL A 42 -3.07 12.63 -20.81
CA VAL A 42 -2.87 11.50 -19.90
C VAL A 42 -2.08 10.37 -20.56
N GLU A 43 -2.35 10.06 -21.81
CA GLU A 43 -1.58 9.07 -22.58
C GLU A 43 -0.11 9.47 -22.73
N GLU A 44 0.18 10.75 -22.96
CA GLU A 44 1.55 11.26 -23.03
C GLU A 44 2.26 11.21 -21.67
N GLU A 45 1.56 11.57 -20.59
CA GLU A 45 2.09 11.43 -19.22
C GLU A 45 2.38 9.94 -18.88
N MET A 46 1.47 9.05 -19.26
CA MET A 46 1.65 7.60 -19.08
C MET A 46 2.87 7.09 -19.86
N LYS A 47 3.04 7.53 -21.09
CA LYS A 47 4.22 7.18 -21.92
C LYS A 47 5.53 7.61 -21.25
N ARG A 48 5.58 8.82 -20.66
CA ARG A 48 6.76 9.31 -19.93
C ARG A 48 6.98 8.53 -18.64
N PHE A 49 5.91 8.27 -17.89
CA PHE A 49 5.97 7.50 -16.65
C PHE A 49 6.52 6.08 -16.88
N LEU A 50 6.20 5.47 -18.02
CA LEU A 50 6.63 4.13 -18.38
C LEU A 50 8.02 4.02 -19.01
N ALA A 51 8.74 5.13 -19.16
CA ALA A 51 10.10 5.10 -19.73
C ALA A 51 11.02 4.09 -19.03
N PRO A 52 11.11 4.03 -17.66
CA PRO A 52 11.95 3.05 -16.98
C PRO A 52 11.52 1.59 -17.20
N VAL A 53 10.22 1.34 -17.43
CA VAL A 53 9.68 0.00 -17.69
C VAL A 53 10.11 -0.48 -19.08
N ARG A 54 10.09 0.41 -20.06
CA ARG A 54 10.52 0.15 -21.43
C ARG A 54 12.03 -0.05 -21.52
N GLU A 55 12.80 0.82 -20.87
CA GLU A 55 14.26 0.67 -20.79
C GLU A 55 14.65 -0.66 -20.13
N ALA A 56 13.88 -1.09 -19.15
CA ALA A 56 14.04 -2.37 -18.48
C ALA A 56 13.56 -3.57 -19.33
N ARG A 57 12.94 -3.32 -20.48
CA ARG A 57 12.34 -4.33 -21.39
C ARG A 57 11.37 -5.27 -20.68
N LEU A 58 10.61 -4.73 -19.74
CA LEU A 58 9.57 -5.48 -19.03
C LEU A 58 8.30 -5.53 -19.88
N ASP A 59 7.72 -6.72 -19.97
CA ASP A 59 6.40 -6.89 -20.56
C ASP A 59 5.36 -6.16 -19.70
N HIS A 60 4.57 -5.31 -20.32
CA HIS A 60 3.59 -4.50 -19.61
C HIS A 60 2.37 -4.17 -20.45
N GLN A 61 1.25 -4.06 -19.78
CA GLN A 61 0.01 -3.53 -20.31
C GLN A 61 -0.32 -2.20 -19.65
N THR A 62 -1.01 -1.34 -20.37
CA THR A 62 -1.48 -0.05 -19.85
C THR A 62 -2.98 0.04 -19.95
N GLU A 63 -3.60 0.65 -18.95
CA GLU A 63 -5.02 0.93 -18.93
C GLU A 63 -5.30 2.33 -18.42
N ILE A 64 -6.15 3.05 -19.14
CA ILE A 64 -6.65 4.36 -18.72
C ILE A 64 -8.17 4.25 -18.68
N SER A 65 -8.72 4.37 -17.49
CA SER A 65 -10.16 4.32 -17.26
C SER A 65 -10.67 5.62 -16.62
N GLU A 66 -11.98 5.79 -16.59
CA GLU A 66 -12.65 6.92 -15.96
C GLU A 66 -13.53 6.43 -14.81
N GLY A 67 -13.68 7.23 -13.78
CA GLY A 67 -14.58 6.92 -12.68
C GLY A 67 -13.98 7.12 -11.29
N ASP A 68 -14.56 6.42 -10.32
CA ASP A 68 -14.02 6.40 -8.96
C ASP A 68 -12.75 5.54 -8.91
N PRO A 69 -11.58 6.13 -8.59
CA PRO A 69 -10.30 5.41 -8.69
C PRO A 69 -10.25 4.10 -7.93
N TRP A 70 -10.77 4.05 -6.69
CA TRP A 70 -10.70 2.81 -5.93
C TRP A 70 -11.59 1.70 -6.51
N ARG A 71 -12.77 2.05 -7.08
CA ARG A 71 -13.66 1.08 -7.71
C ARG A 71 -13.06 0.49 -8.98
N GLN A 72 -12.50 1.35 -9.82
CA GLN A 72 -11.86 0.92 -11.06
C GLN A 72 -10.65 0.00 -10.79
N ILE A 73 -9.85 0.33 -9.77
CA ILE A 73 -8.69 -0.51 -9.43
C ILE A 73 -9.10 -1.86 -8.82
N VAL A 74 -10.15 -1.89 -7.98
CA VAL A 74 -10.69 -3.17 -7.46
C VAL A 74 -11.21 -4.02 -8.61
N SER A 75 -12.07 -3.48 -9.47
CA SER A 75 -12.58 -4.21 -10.64
C SER A 75 -11.46 -4.75 -11.52
N LEU A 76 -10.44 -3.93 -11.76
CA LEU A 76 -9.28 -4.34 -12.56
C LEU A 76 -8.47 -5.48 -11.92
N ALA A 77 -8.34 -5.46 -10.59
CA ALA A 77 -7.64 -6.52 -9.85
C ALA A 77 -8.43 -7.84 -9.82
N GLU A 78 -9.76 -7.77 -9.87
CA GLU A 78 -10.65 -8.92 -9.96
C GLU A 78 -10.70 -9.51 -11.38
N ASP A 79 -10.80 -8.66 -12.41
CA ASP A 79 -10.85 -9.06 -13.81
C ASP A 79 -9.54 -9.71 -14.30
N MET A 80 -8.44 -9.27 -13.74
CA MET A 80 -7.11 -9.84 -13.96
C MET A 80 -6.57 -10.24 -12.59
N PRO A 81 -6.86 -11.46 -12.11
CA PRO A 81 -6.45 -11.86 -10.77
C PRO A 81 -5.02 -11.42 -10.44
N ALA A 82 -4.92 -10.31 -9.71
CA ALA A 82 -3.64 -9.70 -9.41
C ALA A 82 -3.06 -10.37 -8.16
N ASP A 83 -1.77 -10.74 -8.21
CA ASP A 83 -1.04 -11.27 -7.07
C ASP A 83 -0.57 -10.16 -6.12
N LEU A 84 -0.40 -8.94 -6.64
CA LEU A 84 0.07 -7.78 -5.88
C LEU A 84 -0.35 -6.48 -6.55
N VAL A 85 -0.90 -5.56 -5.76
CA VAL A 85 -1.11 -4.16 -6.18
C VAL A 85 -0.05 -3.28 -5.55
N VAL A 86 0.62 -2.46 -6.38
CA VAL A 86 1.64 -1.51 -5.92
C VAL A 86 1.15 -0.09 -6.19
N MET A 87 1.19 0.77 -5.17
CA MET A 87 0.72 2.14 -5.30
C MET A 87 1.45 3.11 -4.36
N GLY A 88 1.35 4.40 -4.67
CA GLY A 88 1.81 5.45 -3.75
C GLY A 88 0.81 5.66 -2.59
N THR A 89 1.30 6.11 -1.46
CA THR A 89 0.46 6.46 -0.31
C THR A 89 -0.28 7.77 -0.50
N HIS A 90 0.24 8.68 -1.35
CA HIS A 90 -0.32 10.01 -1.61
C HIS A 90 -0.42 10.27 -3.12
N GLY A 91 -1.45 11.02 -3.51
CA GLY A 91 -1.60 11.55 -4.87
C GLY A 91 -1.07 12.99 -4.98
N ARG A 92 -1.41 13.68 -6.09
CA ARG A 92 -0.95 15.04 -6.43
C ARG A 92 -1.29 16.15 -5.42
N GLY A 93 -2.21 15.92 -4.47
CA GLY A 93 -2.66 16.89 -3.46
C GLY A 93 -2.24 16.56 -2.03
N GLY A 94 -1.21 15.75 -1.84
CA GLY A 94 -0.83 15.20 -0.54
C GLY A 94 -0.53 16.28 0.51
N LEU A 95 -1.28 16.25 1.59
CA LEU A 95 -0.90 16.87 2.86
C LEU A 95 0.29 16.07 3.42
N GLU A 96 1.43 16.69 3.51
CA GLU A 96 2.76 16.09 3.56
C GLU A 96 3.09 15.22 4.79
N HIS A 97 2.24 15.08 5.79
CA HIS A 97 2.84 14.57 7.03
C HIS A 97 2.15 13.43 7.79
N LEU A 98 0.93 12.98 7.52
CA LEU A 98 0.35 12.02 8.48
C LEU A 98 -0.73 11.03 8.00
N PHE A 99 -1.24 11.08 6.77
CA PHE A 99 -2.38 10.21 6.44
C PHE A 99 -2.19 9.42 5.14
N LEU A 100 -2.55 8.16 5.20
CA LEU A 100 -2.75 7.33 4.02
C LEU A 100 -3.84 7.98 3.13
N GLY A 101 -3.55 8.18 1.86
CA GLY A 101 -4.50 8.79 0.92
C GLY A 101 -5.82 8.02 0.85
N SER A 102 -6.93 8.75 0.64
CA SER A 102 -8.29 8.17 0.68
C SER A 102 -8.51 7.01 -0.31
N VAL A 103 -7.82 7.00 -1.44
CA VAL A 103 -7.84 5.87 -2.39
C VAL A 103 -7.07 4.70 -1.82
N ALA A 104 -5.88 4.95 -1.27
CA ALA A 104 -5.02 3.93 -0.69
C ALA A 104 -5.70 3.21 0.49
N GLU A 105 -6.32 3.95 1.39
CA GLU A 105 -7.07 3.39 2.52
C GLU A 105 -8.20 2.47 2.06
N LYS A 106 -8.98 2.90 1.06
CA LYS A 106 -10.08 2.09 0.54
C LYS A 106 -9.59 0.83 -0.16
N LEU A 107 -8.45 0.91 -0.87
CA LEU A 107 -7.89 -0.22 -1.59
C LEU A 107 -7.32 -1.27 -0.64
N ILE A 108 -6.59 -0.89 0.39
CA ILE A 108 -6.05 -1.82 1.41
C ILE A 108 -7.17 -2.66 2.05
N ARG A 109 -8.35 -2.07 2.23
CA ARG A 109 -9.50 -2.76 2.85
C ARG A 109 -10.32 -3.63 1.89
N ARG A 110 -10.15 -3.50 0.56
CA ARG A 110 -11.10 -4.04 -0.42
C ARG A 110 -10.46 -4.88 -1.52
N LEU A 111 -9.17 -4.77 -1.72
CA LEU A 111 -8.49 -5.57 -2.71
C LEU A 111 -8.43 -7.04 -2.28
N PRO A 112 -8.65 -7.97 -3.23
CA PRO A 112 -8.58 -9.40 -2.96
C PRO A 112 -7.14 -9.93 -2.89
N CYS A 113 -6.14 -9.05 -2.99
CA CYS A 113 -4.73 -9.41 -2.99
C CYS A 113 -3.92 -8.44 -2.12
N PRO A 114 -2.69 -8.80 -1.75
CA PRO A 114 -1.77 -7.92 -1.04
C PRO A 114 -1.54 -6.58 -1.71
N VAL A 115 -1.28 -5.56 -0.89
CA VAL A 115 -1.03 -4.18 -1.33
C VAL A 115 0.33 -3.71 -0.83
N LEU A 116 1.21 -3.34 -1.75
CA LEU A 116 2.46 -2.67 -1.44
C LEU A 116 2.30 -1.16 -1.61
N THR A 117 2.37 -0.43 -0.52
CA THR A 117 2.34 1.03 -0.55
C THR A 117 3.76 1.60 -0.52
N VAL A 118 4.00 2.61 -1.34
CA VAL A 118 5.29 3.31 -1.41
C VAL A 118 5.10 4.74 -0.94
N CYS A 119 5.77 5.10 0.14
CA CYS A 119 5.84 6.47 0.64
C CYS A 119 7.05 7.19 0.04
N ARG A 120 6.88 8.45 -0.33
CA ARG A 120 7.99 9.32 -0.72
C ARG A 120 8.43 10.11 0.50
N GLU A 121 9.64 9.84 0.99
CA GLU A 121 10.31 10.73 1.94
C GLU A 121 11.14 11.76 1.15
N GLU A 122 11.02 13.03 1.53
CA GLU A 122 11.89 14.07 0.96
C GLU A 122 13.35 13.76 1.27
N GLY A 123 14.19 13.83 0.25
CA GLY A 123 15.63 13.56 0.37
C GLY A 123 16.03 12.07 0.35
N ARG A 124 15.08 11.16 0.27
CA ARG A 124 15.37 9.73 0.12
C ARG A 124 15.11 9.29 -1.31
N THR A 125 16.18 9.12 -2.07
CA THR A 125 16.10 8.48 -3.38
C THR A 125 16.21 6.97 -3.20
N TRP A 126 15.36 6.20 -3.89
CA TRP A 126 15.54 4.78 -4.05
C TRP A 126 16.72 4.55 -5.01
N GLU A 127 17.94 4.71 -4.51
CA GLU A 127 19.16 4.65 -5.32
C GLU A 127 19.55 3.25 -5.78
N ALA A 128 18.98 2.23 -5.19
CA ALA A 128 19.24 0.87 -5.62
C ALA A 128 17.95 0.18 -6.08
N PRO A 129 17.69 0.12 -7.38
CA PRO A 129 16.63 -0.73 -7.88
C PRO A 129 17.00 -2.18 -7.57
N GLY A 130 16.45 -2.74 -6.53
CA GLY A 130 16.32 -4.17 -6.54
C GLY A 130 16.69 -4.99 -5.34
N LEU A 131 17.17 -4.45 -4.25
CA LEU A 131 17.46 -5.27 -3.09
C LEU A 131 16.69 -4.82 -1.86
N ILE A 132 15.66 -5.56 -1.54
CA ILE A 132 15.10 -5.55 -0.19
C ILE A 132 16.12 -6.33 0.65
N ASN A 133 16.83 -5.64 1.55
CA ASN A 133 17.88 -6.26 2.36
C ASN A 133 17.38 -6.60 3.77
N ARG A 134 16.37 -5.87 4.26
CA ARG A 134 15.83 -6.04 5.61
C ARG A 134 14.33 -5.87 5.57
N ILE A 135 13.63 -6.84 6.14
CA ILE A 135 12.18 -6.88 6.25
C ILE A 135 11.83 -6.95 7.74
N VAL A 136 10.91 -6.10 8.18
CA VAL A 136 10.28 -6.25 9.49
C VAL A 136 8.88 -6.76 9.25
N CYS A 137 8.56 -7.91 9.82
CA CYS A 137 7.24 -8.51 9.80
C CYS A 137 6.62 -8.38 11.19
N ALA A 138 5.53 -7.63 11.29
CA ALA A 138 4.76 -7.54 12.54
C ALA A 138 3.75 -8.68 12.61
N THR A 139 3.57 -9.25 13.81
CA THR A 139 2.60 -10.31 14.06
C THR A 139 1.82 -10.06 15.35
N ASP A 140 0.54 -10.35 15.31
CA ASP A 140 -0.38 -10.50 16.43
C ASP A 140 -0.81 -11.96 16.63
N PHE A 141 -0.15 -12.88 15.90
CA PHE A 141 -0.44 -14.29 15.83
C PHE A 141 -1.78 -14.64 15.19
N SER A 142 -2.44 -13.72 14.51
CA SER A 142 -3.61 -13.99 13.69
C SER A 142 -3.24 -14.77 12.42
N GLU A 143 -4.23 -15.41 11.79
CA GLU A 143 -4.06 -16.08 10.50
C GLU A 143 -3.54 -15.10 9.44
N THR A 144 -4.08 -13.90 9.39
CA THR A 144 -3.64 -12.83 8.46
C THR A 144 -2.18 -12.43 8.67
N SER A 145 -1.72 -12.34 9.93
CA SER A 145 -0.31 -12.05 10.20
C SER A 145 0.60 -13.22 9.81
N GLY A 146 0.08 -14.46 9.84
CA GLY A 146 0.76 -15.63 9.30
C GLY A 146 0.95 -15.57 7.78
N GLU A 147 -0.08 -15.15 7.04
CA GLU A 147 0.01 -14.89 5.60
C GLU A 147 1.02 -13.79 5.27
N ALA A 148 1.02 -12.71 6.06
CA ALA A 148 2.01 -11.63 5.92
C ALA A 148 3.44 -12.11 6.16
N LEU A 149 3.65 -13.01 7.13
CA LEU A 149 4.95 -13.65 7.37
C LEU A 149 5.37 -14.50 6.17
N GLN A 150 4.47 -15.32 5.61
CA GLN A 150 4.80 -16.13 4.44
C GLN A 150 5.25 -15.24 3.28
N MET A 151 4.55 -14.15 3.00
CA MET A 151 4.95 -13.19 1.98
C MET A 151 6.32 -12.55 2.27
N ALA A 152 6.59 -12.20 3.53
CA ALA A 152 7.89 -11.66 3.93
C ALA A 152 9.03 -12.66 3.68
N LEU A 153 8.79 -13.95 3.93
CA LEU A 153 9.74 -15.03 3.67
C LEU A 153 9.96 -15.24 2.15
N ASP A 154 8.91 -15.16 1.35
CA ASP A 154 9.01 -15.25 -0.11
C ASP A 154 9.86 -14.10 -0.68
N PHE A 155 9.62 -12.87 -0.23
CA PHE A 155 10.47 -11.73 -0.59
C PHE A 155 11.91 -11.89 -0.12
N ALA A 156 12.11 -12.42 1.08
CA ALA A 156 13.44 -12.63 1.64
C ALA A 156 14.22 -13.72 0.88
N SER A 157 13.56 -14.82 0.53
CA SER A 157 14.19 -15.91 -0.22
C SER A 157 14.70 -15.43 -1.59
N GLU A 158 13.90 -14.58 -2.26
CA GLU A 158 14.26 -14.01 -3.54
C GLU A 158 15.36 -12.95 -3.47
N SER A 159 15.50 -12.22 -2.37
CA SER A 159 16.45 -11.10 -2.23
C SER A 159 17.62 -11.38 -1.29
N ALA A 160 17.65 -12.54 -0.63
CA ALA A 160 18.56 -12.84 0.48
C ALA A 160 18.45 -11.81 1.62
N ALA A 161 17.24 -11.31 1.87
CA ALA A 161 16.99 -10.33 2.91
C ALA A 161 16.93 -10.96 4.29
N GLN A 162 17.31 -10.19 5.30
CA GLN A 162 17.09 -10.52 6.70
C GLN A 162 15.64 -10.21 7.08
N VAL A 163 14.94 -11.17 7.68
CA VAL A 163 13.61 -10.96 8.25
C VAL A 163 13.70 -10.80 9.76
N THR A 164 13.08 -9.75 10.28
CA THR A 164 12.88 -9.55 11.71
C THR A 164 11.40 -9.69 12.02
N LEU A 165 11.05 -10.65 12.85
CA LEU A 165 9.68 -10.83 13.33
C LEU A 165 9.47 -9.98 14.60
N LEU A 166 8.38 -9.21 14.64
CA LEU A 166 8.06 -8.30 15.73
C LEU A 166 6.65 -8.58 16.24
N ASN A 167 6.54 -8.89 17.51
CA ASN A 167 5.27 -8.86 18.23
C ASN A 167 5.29 -7.73 19.26
N VAL A 168 4.22 -6.95 19.32
CA VAL A 168 4.04 -5.87 20.29
C VAL A 168 3.01 -6.31 21.33
N ILE A 169 3.44 -6.39 22.57
CA ILE A 169 2.56 -6.67 23.70
C ILE A 169 2.11 -5.30 24.24
N GLU A 170 0.82 -5.00 24.08
CA GLU A 170 0.25 -3.80 24.68
C GLU A 170 0.28 -3.94 26.21
N SER A 171 1.11 -3.15 26.86
CA SER A 171 0.93 -2.93 28.29
C SER A 171 -0.35 -2.12 28.46
N THR A 172 -1.22 -2.53 29.40
CA THR A 172 -2.42 -1.76 29.77
C THR A 172 -2.09 -0.28 29.85
N PRO A 173 -2.95 0.59 29.29
CA PRO A 173 -2.67 2.01 29.24
C PRO A 173 -2.36 2.51 30.64
N ASP A 174 -1.26 3.23 30.77
CA ASP A 174 -0.99 4.10 31.91
C ASP A 174 -2.02 5.23 31.81
N PHE A 175 -3.22 4.98 32.35
CA PHE A 175 -4.21 6.02 32.52
C PHE A 175 -3.60 6.99 33.52
N GLY A 176 -3.03 8.08 33.06
CA GLY A 176 -2.41 9.13 33.87
C GLY A 176 -3.36 9.81 34.87
N ASP A 177 -4.30 9.07 35.40
CA ASP A 177 -5.18 9.42 36.50
C ASP A 177 -4.58 8.86 37.80
N PRO A 178 -4.09 9.73 38.69
CA PRO A 178 -3.51 9.35 39.98
C PRO A 178 -4.49 8.61 40.91
N THR A 179 -5.78 8.51 40.55
CA THR A 179 -6.79 7.73 41.30
C THR A 179 -6.82 6.26 40.86
N TYR A 180 -6.24 5.88 39.72
CA TYR A 180 -6.03 4.48 39.38
C TYR A 180 -4.80 3.98 40.16
N ILE A 181 -5.06 3.45 41.34
CA ILE A 181 -4.07 2.68 42.11
C ILE A 181 -3.52 1.62 41.14
N ALA A 182 -2.24 1.76 40.80
CA ALA A 182 -1.50 0.74 40.11
C ALA A 182 -1.71 -0.58 40.87
N LEU A 183 -2.51 -1.45 40.30
CA LEU A 183 -2.76 -2.76 40.92
C LEU A 183 -1.41 -3.49 40.97
N PRO A 184 -0.91 -3.86 42.16
CA PRO A 184 0.41 -4.49 42.32
C PRO A 184 0.53 -5.86 41.62
N TYR A 185 -0.53 -6.28 40.95
CA TYR A 185 -0.68 -7.58 40.29
C TYR A 185 -0.33 -7.62 38.82
N MET A 186 0.06 -6.50 38.18
CA MET A 186 0.31 -6.46 36.74
C MET A 186 1.66 -7.06 36.32
N GLY A 187 2.60 -7.20 37.21
CA GLY A 187 3.91 -7.76 36.92
C GLY A 187 3.86 -9.23 36.46
N PRO A 188 3.17 -10.12 37.17
CA PRO A 188 3.02 -11.50 36.75
C PRO A 188 2.30 -11.67 35.42
N LEU A 189 1.20 -10.92 35.19
CA LEU A 189 0.44 -10.99 33.94
C LEU A 189 1.28 -10.56 32.74
N ARG A 190 2.11 -9.54 32.90
CA ARG A 190 3.02 -9.12 31.83
C ARG A 190 4.06 -10.18 31.51
N GLN A 191 4.65 -10.83 32.52
CA GLN A 191 5.62 -11.89 32.34
C GLN A 191 4.99 -13.10 31.65
N ASP A 192 3.75 -13.46 32.01
CA ASP A 192 3.01 -14.53 31.39
C ASP A 192 2.72 -14.24 29.91
N LEU A 193 2.31 -13.02 29.57
CA LEU A 193 2.11 -12.58 28.18
C LEU A 193 3.40 -12.59 27.36
N GLU A 194 4.50 -12.09 27.94
CA GLU A 194 5.82 -12.12 27.29
C GLU A 194 6.31 -13.56 27.06
N SER A 195 6.09 -14.45 28.03
CA SER A 195 6.46 -15.86 27.90
C SER A 195 5.63 -16.57 26.84
N ALA A 196 4.31 -16.37 26.86
CA ALA A 196 3.40 -16.93 25.87
C ALA A 196 3.71 -16.41 24.43
N ALA A 197 4.08 -15.14 24.31
CA ALA A 197 4.48 -14.58 23.01
C ALA A 197 5.81 -15.20 22.52
N ARG A 198 6.78 -15.41 23.40
CA ARG A 198 8.07 -16.05 23.05
C ARG A 198 7.93 -17.51 22.65
N GLU A 199 6.99 -18.24 23.25
CA GLU A 199 6.72 -19.64 22.88
C GLU A 199 6.05 -19.77 21.51
N ARG A 200 5.42 -18.72 21.01
CA ARG A 200 4.71 -18.68 19.72
C ARG A 200 5.54 -18.09 18.56
N LEU A 201 6.65 -17.44 18.87
CA LEU A 201 7.64 -16.94 17.90
C LEU A 201 8.64 -18.03 17.52
#